data_de50fd727e5d9821b33e7ed2c3b3198f
#
_entry.id   de50fd727e5d9821b33e7ed2c3b3198f
#
_cell.length_a   1.000
_cell.length_b   1.000
_cell.length_c   1.000
_cell.angle_alpha   90.00
_cell.angle_beta   90.00
_cell.angle_gamma   90.00
#
_symmetry.space_group_name_H-M   'P 1'
#
loop_
_entity.id
_entity.type
_entity.pdbx_description
1 polymer ?
#
loop_
_entity_poly.entity_id
_entity_poly.type
_entity_poly.pdbx_seq_one_letter_code
_entity_poly.pdbx_strand_id
1 'polypeptide(L)'
;MDFKGRHFLKLLDFTPKEIETLIDLAADLKAKKKNGQLVDVLRGKNIAVIFEKTSTRTRCSFEVAAHDLGMGVTYLDPTGSQIGKKESIADTARVLGRMFDGIEYRGFGQDLVEKLAKNAGVPVWNGLTNEFHPTQILADFLTLKEKFGKLQGLKFVYMGDARYNMGNSLMVGCAKLGMHFVACAPKKYFPSEELINQCREIAKETGAVIEFQEDPMVATKDANAIYTDVWVSMGEPDSVWKERIDDLLPYRVTMDLINNAKSDVVFMHCLPAFHDLNTKIGKEIHDKFGLDCMEVTDEVFESEHSIVFDEAENRMHTIKAVMAATLGAEF
;
A
#
# COMPACT_ATOMS: atom_id res chain seq x y z
N MET A 1 -17.62 -12.66 10.59
CA MET A 1 -16.91 -11.55 11.23
C MET A 1 -17.69 -10.28 10.96
N ASP A 2 -17.81 -9.41 11.94
CA ASP A 2 -18.54 -8.15 11.75
C ASP A 2 -17.56 -7.01 11.51
N PHE A 3 -17.52 -6.52 10.27
CA PHE A 3 -16.74 -5.35 9.87
C PHE A 3 -17.57 -4.07 9.80
N LYS A 4 -18.92 -4.19 9.89
CA LYS A 4 -19.85 -3.07 9.69
C LYS A 4 -19.54 -1.92 10.64
N GLY A 5 -19.39 -0.73 10.07
CA GLY A 5 -19.10 0.49 10.82
C GLY A 5 -17.62 0.68 11.20
N ARG A 6 -16.76 -0.31 10.97
CA ARG A 6 -15.33 -0.19 11.30
C ARG A 6 -14.58 0.71 10.32
N HIS A 7 -13.58 1.42 10.84
CA HIS A 7 -12.61 2.13 10.02
C HIS A 7 -11.52 1.17 9.51
N PHE A 8 -10.84 1.56 8.42
CA PHE A 8 -9.68 0.84 7.89
C PHE A 8 -8.48 1.77 7.78
N LEU A 9 -7.76 1.96 8.90
CA LEU A 9 -6.72 2.97 9.04
C LEU A 9 -5.30 2.40 8.95
N LYS A 10 -5.09 1.22 9.53
CA LYS A 10 -3.81 0.49 9.54
C LYS A 10 -4.08 -1.00 9.82
N LEU A 11 -3.22 -1.89 9.33
CA LEU A 11 -3.38 -3.34 9.55
C LEU A 11 -3.16 -3.77 11.01
N LEU A 12 -2.53 -2.94 11.83
CA LEU A 12 -2.42 -3.17 13.28
C LEU A 12 -3.78 -3.33 13.96
N ASP A 13 -4.81 -2.65 13.44
CA ASP A 13 -6.17 -2.63 13.99
C ASP A 13 -6.98 -3.90 13.70
N PHE A 14 -6.39 -4.84 12.92
CA PHE A 14 -7.04 -6.06 12.46
C PHE A 14 -6.30 -7.32 12.93
N THR A 15 -7.08 -8.36 13.21
CA THR A 15 -6.53 -9.69 13.48
C THR A 15 -6.05 -10.34 12.17
N PRO A 16 -5.13 -11.34 12.24
CA PRO A 16 -4.72 -12.12 11.07
C PRO A 16 -5.91 -12.66 10.27
N LYS A 17 -6.90 -13.23 10.97
CA LYS A 17 -8.08 -13.80 10.33
C LYS A 17 -8.98 -12.78 9.65
N GLU A 18 -9.09 -11.57 10.18
CA GLU A 18 -9.82 -10.48 9.53
C GLU A 18 -9.13 -10.03 8.25
N ILE A 19 -7.80 -9.93 8.24
CA ILE A 19 -7.01 -9.58 7.06
C ILE A 19 -7.19 -10.66 5.98
N GLU A 20 -7.06 -11.93 6.32
CA GLU A 20 -7.31 -13.05 5.40
C GLU A 20 -8.73 -12.99 4.81
N THR A 21 -9.73 -12.72 5.65
CA THR A 21 -11.12 -12.62 5.21
C THR A 21 -11.33 -11.51 4.19
N LEU A 22 -10.68 -10.35 4.38
CA LEU A 22 -10.75 -9.24 3.41
C LEU A 22 -10.04 -9.60 2.08
N ILE A 23 -8.92 -10.31 2.14
CA ILE A 23 -8.20 -10.80 0.94
C ILE A 23 -9.07 -11.83 0.19
N ASP A 24 -9.70 -12.75 0.89
CA ASP A 24 -10.58 -13.77 0.28
C ASP A 24 -11.82 -13.15 -0.35
N LEU A 25 -12.44 -12.18 0.32
CA LEU A 25 -13.54 -11.42 -0.24
C LEU A 25 -13.12 -10.64 -1.50
N ALA A 26 -11.91 -10.07 -1.50
CA ALA A 26 -11.39 -9.37 -2.67
C ALA A 26 -11.18 -10.32 -3.86
N ALA A 27 -10.68 -11.54 -3.62
CA ALA A 27 -10.53 -12.58 -4.64
C ALA A 27 -11.89 -12.99 -5.24
N ASP A 28 -12.90 -13.19 -4.40
CA ASP A 28 -14.27 -13.51 -4.85
C ASP A 28 -14.88 -12.38 -5.69
N LEU A 29 -14.77 -11.13 -5.21
CA LEU A 29 -15.26 -9.96 -5.95
C LEU A 29 -14.51 -9.74 -7.28
N LYS A 30 -13.19 -10.05 -7.33
CA LYS A 30 -12.41 -10.04 -8.56
C LYS A 30 -12.92 -11.08 -9.55
N ALA A 31 -13.16 -12.31 -9.08
CA ALA A 31 -13.68 -13.39 -9.92
C ALA A 31 -15.07 -13.05 -10.46
N LYS A 32 -15.98 -12.53 -9.63
CA LYS A 32 -17.31 -12.07 -10.05
C LYS A 32 -17.21 -11.01 -11.15
N LYS A 33 -16.37 -9.97 -10.98
CA LYS A 33 -16.15 -8.93 -11.99
C LYS A 33 -15.61 -9.49 -13.30
N LYS A 34 -14.60 -10.37 -13.26
CA LYS A 34 -14.02 -11.01 -14.46
C LYS A 34 -15.03 -11.88 -15.21
N ASN A 35 -16.00 -12.44 -14.51
CA ASN A 35 -17.10 -13.23 -15.08
C ASN A 35 -18.31 -12.38 -15.52
N GLY A 36 -18.21 -11.04 -15.47
CA GLY A 36 -19.31 -10.14 -15.84
C GLY A 36 -20.48 -10.12 -14.86
N GLN A 37 -20.31 -10.66 -13.65
CA GLN A 37 -21.33 -10.67 -12.62
C GLN A 37 -21.37 -9.32 -11.91
N LEU A 38 -22.51 -8.66 -11.96
CA LEU A 38 -22.74 -7.40 -11.23
C LEU A 38 -22.85 -7.66 -9.72
N VAL A 39 -22.24 -6.76 -8.94
CA VAL A 39 -22.22 -6.80 -7.47
C VAL A 39 -22.59 -5.42 -6.92
N ASP A 40 -23.76 -4.91 -7.29
CA ASP A 40 -24.24 -3.57 -6.92
C ASP A 40 -25.01 -3.54 -5.58
N VAL A 41 -24.48 -4.26 -4.59
CA VAL A 41 -25.10 -4.51 -3.26
C VAL A 41 -25.16 -3.29 -2.34
N LEU A 42 -24.51 -2.18 -2.70
CA LEU A 42 -24.51 -0.93 -1.94
C LEU A 42 -25.20 0.22 -2.72
N ARG A 43 -26.14 -0.12 -3.57
CA ARG A 43 -26.90 0.84 -4.38
C ARG A 43 -27.53 1.93 -3.51
N GLY A 44 -27.32 3.20 -3.91
CA GLY A 44 -27.84 4.38 -3.23
C GLY A 44 -26.95 4.93 -2.12
N LYS A 45 -25.86 4.24 -1.75
CA LYS A 45 -24.85 4.78 -0.86
C LYS A 45 -23.92 5.73 -1.60
N ASN A 46 -23.32 6.66 -0.86
CA ASN A 46 -22.38 7.65 -1.41
C ASN A 46 -21.14 7.74 -0.55
N ILE A 47 -19.97 7.90 -1.18
CA ILE A 47 -18.71 8.09 -0.49
C ILE A 47 -18.03 9.39 -0.88
N ALA A 48 -17.30 10.00 0.07
CA ALA A 48 -16.35 11.07 -0.21
C ALA A 48 -14.95 10.50 -0.33
N VAL A 49 -14.18 10.97 -1.32
CA VAL A 49 -12.75 10.65 -1.45
C VAL A 49 -11.94 11.94 -1.38
N ILE A 50 -11.13 12.07 -0.33
CA ILE A 50 -10.39 13.27 0.05
C ILE A 50 -8.92 13.07 -0.26
N PHE A 51 -8.37 13.91 -1.14
CA PHE A 51 -6.98 13.83 -1.54
C PHE A 51 -6.23 15.12 -1.18
N GLU A 52 -5.34 15.07 -0.20
CA GLU A 52 -4.34 16.10 0.05
C GLU A 52 -3.04 15.82 -0.71
N LYS A 53 -2.78 14.54 -1.03
CA LYS A 53 -1.74 14.06 -1.95
C LYS A 53 -2.39 13.45 -3.18
N THR A 54 -2.06 13.93 -4.36
CA THR A 54 -2.60 13.41 -5.63
C THR A 54 -2.25 11.93 -5.86
N SER A 55 -3.12 11.20 -6.52
CA SER A 55 -2.87 9.81 -6.94
C SER A 55 -3.86 9.38 -8.01
N THR A 56 -3.36 8.94 -9.15
CA THR A 56 -4.19 8.36 -10.21
C THR A 56 -4.74 7.00 -9.76
N ARG A 57 -3.88 6.09 -9.29
CA ARG A 57 -4.26 4.71 -8.96
C ARG A 57 -5.24 4.62 -7.80
N THR A 58 -4.97 5.29 -6.68
CA THR A 58 -5.86 5.26 -5.50
C THR A 58 -7.22 5.85 -5.85
N ARG A 59 -7.25 7.00 -6.56
CA ARG A 59 -8.49 7.62 -7.00
C ARG A 59 -9.31 6.67 -7.89
N CYS A 60 -8.71 6.19 -8.98
CA CYS A 60 -9.40 5.26 -9.89
C CYS A 60 -9.86 3.99 -9.17
N SER A 61 -9.06 3.45 -8.24
CA SER A 61 -9.44 2.24 -7.50
C SER A 61 -10.67 2.47 -6.63
N PHE A 62 -10.75 3.57 -5.89
CA PHE A 62 -11.93 3.90 -5.08
C PHE A 62 -13.15 4.21 -5.95
N GLU A 63 -13.00 5.03 -7.00
CA GLU A 63 -14.10 5.40 -7.88
C GLU A 63 -14.70 4.17 -8.59
N VAL A 64 -13.85 3.35 -9.22
CA VAL A 64 -14.33 2.14 -9.93
C VAL A 64 -14.90 1.11 -8.95
N ALA A 65 -14.25 0.87 -7.81
CA ALA A 65 -14.76 -0.04 -6.80
C ALA A 65 -16.14 0.40 -6.25
N ALA A 66 -16.32 1.70 -6.01
CA ALA A 66 -17.59 2.25 -5.57
C ALA A 66 -18.69 2.08 -6.63
N HIS A 67 -18.39 2.40 -7.90
CA HIS A 67 -19.32 2.21 -9.00
C HIS A 67 -19.72 0.74 -9.19
N ASP A 68 -18.75 -0.18 -9.08
CA ASP A 68 -19.03 -1.63 -9.16
C ASP A 68 -19.99 -2.09 -8.04
N LEU A 69 -19.95 -1.45 -6.86
CA LEU A 69 -20.85 -1.71 -5.73
C LEU A 69 -22.18 -0.95 -5.80
N GLY A 70 -22.38 -0.13 -6.84
CA GLY A 70 -23.61 0.68 -7.04
C GLY A 70 -23.63 1.99 -6.26
N MET A 71 -22.48 2.46 -5.78
CA MET A 71 -22.34 3.69 -4.98
C MET A 71 -22.06 4.92 -5.83
N GLY A 72 -22.46 6.11 -5.33
CA GLY A 72 -21.98 7.40 -5.80
C GLY A 72 -20.65 7.80 -5.15
N VAL A 73 -19.84 8.60 -5.87
CA VAL A 73 -18.53 9.10 -5.39
C VAL A 73 -18.45 10.60 -5.57
N THR A 74 -17.95 11.29 -4.55
CA THR A 74 -17.58 12.72 -4.65
C THR A 74 -16.10 12.86 -4.36
N TYR A 75 -15.36 13.37 -5.35
CA TYR A 75 -13.93 13.66 -5.23
C TYR A 75 -13.70 15.06 -4.67
N LEU A 76 -12.92 15.16 -3.61
CA LEU A 76 -12.52 16.40 -2.96
C LEU A 76 -11.00 16.58 -3.13
N ASP A 77 -10.60 17.45 -4.05
CA ASP A 77 -9.20 17.73 -4.35
C ASP A 77 -8.57 18.72 -3.34
N PRO A 78 -7.22 18.83 -3.30
CA PRO A 78 -6.53 19.73 -2.38
C PRO A 78 -6.82 21.21 -2.60
N THR A 79 -7.24 21.60 -3.81
CA THR A 79 -7.48 23.02 -4.19
C THR A 79 -8.91 23.42 -3.90
N GLY A 80 -9.86 22.51 -4.05
CA GLY A 80 -11.28 22.73 -3.82
C GLY A 80 -11.74 22.54 -2.37
N SER A 81 -10.88 21.97 -1.51
CA SER A 81 -11.22 21.66 -0.11
C SER A 81 -10.80 22.76 0.86
N GLN A 82 -11.62 23.00 1.86
CA GLN A 82 -11.33 23.91 2.99
C GLN A 82 -10.74 23.18 4.19
N ILE A 83 -10.53 21.87 4.10
CA ILE A 83 -10.05 20.98 5.16
C ILE A 83 -8.70 21.48 5.70
N GLY A 84 -8.61 21.68 7.00
CA GLY A 84 -7.39 22.15 7.67
C GLY A 84 -6.99 23.60 7.38
N LYS A 85 -7.74 24.32 6.55
CA LYS A 85 -7.49 25.74 6.21
C LYS A 85 -8.43 26.67 6.95
N LYS A 86 -9.71 26.65 6.60
CA LYS A 86 -10.78 27.46 7.23
C LYS A 86 -11.69 26.64 8.11
N GLU A 87 -11.66 25.33 7.98
CA GLU A 87 -12.47 24.39 8.75
C GLU A 87 -11.57 23.34 9.41
N SER A 88 -11.88 22.99 10.68
CA SER A 88 -11.13 21.98 11.39
C SER A 88 -11.42 20.58 10.80
N ILE A 89 -10.45 19.66 10.89
CA ILE A 89 -10.64 18.26 10.45
C ILE A 89 -11.84 17.61 11.16
N ALA A 90 -12.05 17.93 12.45
CA ALA A 90 -13.16 17.37 13.22
C ALA A 90 -14.51 17.90 12.73
N ASP A 91 -14.61 19.17 12.34
CA ASP A 91 -15.85 19.74 11.83
C ASP A 91 -16.14 19.24 10.41
N THR A 92 -15.13 19.20 9.56
CA THR A 92 -15.23 18.58 8.23
C THR A 92 -15.72 17.13 8.34
N ALA A 93 -15.13 16.34 9.26
CA ALA A 93 -15.53 14.95 9.49
C ALA A 93 -17.01 14.84 9.87
N ARG A 94 -17.49 15.70 10.79
CA ARG A 94 -18.90 15.72 11.22
C ARG A 94 -19.86 16.10 10.10
N VAL A 95 -19.46 17.05 9.25
CA VAL A 95 -20.27 17.48 8.09
C VAL A 95 -20.33 16.35 7.06
N LEU A 96 -19.18 15.81 6.66
CA LEU A 96 -19.12 14.75 5.64
C LEU A 96 -19.80 13.46 6.12
N GLY A 97 -19.65 13.09 7.38
CA GLY A 97 -20.29 11.92 7.97
C GLY A 97 -21.81 12.00 8.04
N ARG A 98 -22.41 13.19 7.85
CA ARG A 98 -23.88 13.38 7.71
C ARG A 98 -24.36 13.38 6.26
N MET A 99 -23.43 13.49 5.29
CA MET A 99 -23.74 13.53 3.85
C MET A 99 -23.40 12.21 3.17
N PHE A 100 -22.36 11.51 3.66
CA PHE A 100 -21.79 10.32 3.03
C PHE A 100 -21.89 9.10 3.95
N ASP A 101 -21.91 7.91 3.35
CA ASP A 101 -21.91 6.63 4.07
C ASP A 101 -20.50 6.15 4.44
N GLY A 102 -19.47 6.72 3.80
CA GLY A 102 -18.07 6.42 4.08
C GLY A 102 -17.15 7.49 3.51
N ILE A 103 -15.92 7.58 4.06
CA ILE A 103 -14.95 8.61 3.70
C ILE A 103 -13.58 7.97 3.47
N GLU A 104 -12.99 8.17 2.30
CA GLU A 104 -11.57 7.91 2.06
C GLU A 104 -10.76 9.16 2.32
N TYR A 105 -9.58 8.98 2.89
CA TYR A 105 -8.59 10.03 3.09
C TYR A 105 -7.21 9.58 2.60
N ARG A 106 -6.59 10.39 1.76
CA ARG A 106 -5.21 10.27 1.34
C ARG A 106 -4.46 11.57 1.58
N GLY A 107 -3.48 11.53 2.48
CA GLY A 107 -2.79 12.76 2.89
C GLY A 107 -1.46 12.54 3.59
N PHE A 108 -1.22 13.31 4.65
CA PHE A 108 0.07 13.38 5.31
C PHE A 108 0.11 12.55 6.60
N GLY A 109 -0.35 13.08 7.73
CA GLY A 109 -0.21 12.45 9.04
C GLY A 109 -1.25 11.39 9.33
N GLN A 110 -0.84 10.32 10.01
CA GLN A 110 -1.76 9.29 10.51
C GLN A 110 -2.73 9.86 11.54
N ASP A 111 -2.28 10.81 12.36
CA ASP A 111 -3.10 11.51 13.34
C ASP A 111 -4.29 12.25 12.70
N LEU A 112 -4.13 12.72 11.47
CA LEU A 112 -5.19 13.41 10.73
C LEU A 112 -6.31 12.45 10.33
N VAL A 113 -5.98 11.29 9.76
CA VAL A 113 -6.99 10.29 9.38
C VAL A 113 -7.65 9.67 10.61
N GLU A 114 -6.91 9.47 11.69
CA GLU A 114 -7.45 8.98 12.97
C GLU A 114 -8.41 10.02 13.60
N LYS A 115 -8.08 11.30 13.53
CA LYS A 115 -8.97 12.39 13.97
C LYS A 115 -10.23 12.49 13.11
N LEU A 116 -10.10 12.31 11.80
CA LEU A 116 -11.23 12.23 10.87
C LEU A 116 -12.14 11.05 11.27
N ALA A 117 -11.58 9.86 11.43
CA ALA A 117 -12.31 8.64 11.80
C ALA A 117 -13.06 8.80 13.13
N LYS A 118 -12.42 9.38 14.15
CA LYS A 118 -13.03 9.62 15.47
C LYS A 118 -14.28 10.50 15.41
N ASN A 119 -14.40 11.39 14.43
CA ASN A 119 -15.46 12.40 14.37
C ASN A 119 -16.49 12.16 13.25
N ALA A 120 -16.22 11.28 12.28
CA ALA A 120 -17.03 11.10 11.09
C ALA A 120 -18.38 10.41 11.38
N GLY A 121 -18.42 9.44 12.29
CA GLY A 121 -19.61 8.63 12.57
C GLY A 121 -19.97 7.62 11.46
N VAL A 122 -19.12 7.52 10.42
CA VAL A 122 -19.18 6.56 9.30
C VAL A 122 -17.81 5.94 9.09
N PRO A 123 -17.68 4.79 8.40
CA PRO A 123 -16.39 4.20 8.07
C PRO A 123 -15.46 5.19 7.39
N VAL A 124 -14.19 5.20 7.84
CA VAL A 124 -13.10 5.97 7.22
C VAL A 124 -12.02 5.01 6.76
N TRP A 125 -11.54 5.20 5.53
CA TRP A 125 -10.51 4.37 4.90
C TRP A 125 -9.26 5.18 4.63
N ASN A 126 -8.12 4.68 5.08
CA ASN A 126 -6.81 5.28 4.82
C ASN A 126 -6.31 4.90 3.41
N GLY A 127 -6.39 5.83 2.48
CA GLY A 127 -5.86 5.70 1.13
C GLY A 127 -4.32 5.80 1.06
N LEU A 128 -3.72 6.54 1.98
CA LEU A 128 -2.29 6.63 2.30
C LEU A 128 -2.06 7.75 3.33
N THR A 129 -1.20 7.49 4.30
CA THR A 129 -0.54 8.51 5.13
C THR A 129 0.98 8.37 5.02
N ASN A 130 1.75 9.21 5.74
CA ASN A 130 3.21 9.06 5.81
C ASN A 130 3.61 7.77 6.52
N GLU A 131 2.79 7.31 7.47
CA GLU A 131 3.07 6.18 8.35
C GLU A 131 2.53 4.85 7.82
N PHE A 132 1.36 4.84 7.16
CA PHE A 132 0.70 3.61 6.71
C PHE A 132 -0.01 3.74 5.36
N HIS A 133 -0.05 2.61 4.63
CA HIS A 133 -0.78 2.46 3.36
C HIS A 133 -1.51 1.10 3.31
N PRO A 134 -2.49 0.85 4.19
CA PRO A 134 -3.07 -0.48 4.38
C PRO A 134 -3.76 -1.04 3.13
N THR A 135 -4.35 -0.17 2.29
CA THR A 135 -5.02 -0.59 1.05
C THR A 135 -4.05 -1.14 0.00
N GLN A 136 -2.80 -0.66 -0.01
CA GLN A 136 -1.76 -1.23 -0.87
C GLN A 136 -1.40 -2.64 -0.42
N ILE A 137 -1.18 -2.83 0.87
CA ILE A 137 -0.71 -4.11 1.41
C ILE A 137 -1.72 -5.25 1.20
N LEU A 138 -3.03 -4.97 1.28
CA LEU A 138 -4.03 -5.98 0.93
C LEU A 138 -3.91 -6.41 -0.54
N ALA A 139 -3.61 -5.47 -1.45
CA ALA A 139 -3.42 -5.78 -2.87
C ALA A 139 -2.14 -6.58 -3.11
N ASP A 140 -1.04 -6.22 -2.44
CA ASP A 140 0.23 -6.94 -2.50
C ASP A 140 0.02 -8.40 -2.08
N PHE A 141 -0.68 -8.62 -0.97
CA PHE A 141 -0.93 -9.96 -0.45
C PHE A 141 -1.95 -10.76 -1.25
N LEU A 142 -2.97 -10.12 -1.81
CA LEU A 142 -3.84 -10.79 -2.78
C LEU A 142 -3.03 -11.28 -3.99
N THR A 143 -2.15 -10.44 -4.52
CA THR A 143 -1.29 -10.76 -5.67
C THR A 143 -0.35 -11.92 -5.35
N LEU A 144 0.30 -11.90 -4.19
CA LEU A 144 1.15 -13.01 -3.73
C LEU A 144 0.35 -14.30 -3.51
N LYS A 145 -0.88 -14.19 -2.96
CA LYS A 145 -1.75 -15.35 -2.75
C LYS A 145 -2.21 -15.95 -4.08
N GLU A 146 -2.50 -15.13 -5.08
CA GLU A 146 -2.81 -15.59 -6.44
C GLU A 146 -1.61 -16.30 -7.09
N LYS A 147 -0.39 -15.80 -6.88
CA LYS A 147 0.84 -16.38 -7.45
C LYS A 147 1.28 -17.66 -6.76
N PHE A 148 1.28 -17.69 -5.42
CA PHE A 148 1.87 -18.78 -4.62
C PHE A 148 0.83 -19.69 -3.93
N GLY A 149 -0.45 -19.35 -3.98
CA GLY A 149 -1.53 -20.11 -3.31
C GLY A 149 -1.57 -19.96 -1.78
N LYS A 150 -0.57 -19.33 -1.19
CA LYS A 150 -0.42 -19.12 0.27
C LYS A 150 0.37 -17.85 0.55
N LEU A 151 0.32 -17.38 1.81
CA LEU A 151 1.15 -16.26 2.28
C LEU A 151 2.14 -16.71 3.37
N GLN A 152 1.68 -17.54 4.29
CA GLN A 152 2.49 -18.01 5.41
C GLN A 152 3.81 -18.63 4.95
N GLY A 153 4.91 -18.18 5.55
CA GLY A 153 6.27 -18.67 5.30
C GLY A 153 6.91 -18.16 4.00
N LEU A 154 6.25 -17.31 3.20
CA LEU A 154 6.90 -16.65 2.08
C LEU A 154 7.96 -15.65 2.59
N LYS A 155 9.17 -15.70 2.01
CA LYS A 155 10.21 -14.69 2.26
C LYS A 155 9.97 -13.49 1.37
N PHE A 156 9.69 -12.36 2.00
CA PHE A 156 9.37 -11.07 1.38
C PHE A 156 10.47 -10.06 1.72
N VAL A 157 11.19 -9.57 0.73
CA VAL A 157 12.30 -8.64 0.90
C VAL A 157 11.89 -7.26 0.40
N TYR A 158 11.92 -6.27 1.30
CA TYR A 158 11.73 -4.86 0.95
C TYR A 158 13.09 -4.18 0.81
N MET A 159 13.35 -3.62 -0.37
CA MET A 159 14.62 -2.96 -0.71
C MET A 159 14.44 -1.45 -0.67
N GLY A 160 15.17 -0.75 0.20
CA GLY A 160 15.15 0.71 0.27
C GLY A 160 14.67 1.27 1.61
N ASP A 161 14.17 2.51 1.61
CA ASP A 161 13.78 3.23 2.84
C ASP A 161 12.51 2.65 3.48
N ALA A 162 12.67 1.87 4.53
CA ALA A 162 11.57 1.19 5.22
C ALA A 162 10.94 2.01 6.38
N ARG A 163 11.34 3.28 6.58
CA ARG A 163 10.85 4.12 7.71
C ARG A 163 9.43 4.65 7.52
N TYR A 164 8.92 4.64 6.28
CA TYR A 164 7.65 5.26 5.92
C TYR A 164 6.55 4.23 5.63
N ASN A 165 5.46 4.68 5.04
CA ASN A 165 4.21 3.93 4.91
C ASN A 165 4.36 2.54 4.30
N MET A 166 5.16 2.35 3.24
CA MET A 166 5.32 1.03 2.61
C MET A 166 6.09 0.06 3.51
N GLY A 167 7.28 0.44 3.97
CA GLY A 167 8.08 -0.41 4.86
C GLY A 167 7.34 -0.76 6.15
N ASN A 168 6.71 0.22 6.78
CA ASN A 168 5.90 0.02 7.98
C ASN A 168 4.73 -0.93 7.75
N SER A 169 3.94 -0.67 6.70
CA SER A 169 2.73 -1.45 6.44
C SER A 169 3.03 -2.88 5.98
N LEU A 170 4.07 -3.07 5.16
CA LEU A 170 4.54 -4.39 4.74
C LEU A 170 5.05 -5.21 5.94
N MET A 171 5.85 -4.60 6.82
CA MET A 171 6.33 -5.27 8.03
C MET A 171 5.16 -5.71 8.93
N VAL A 172 4.18 -4.83 9.16
CA VAL A 172 2.98 -5.15 9.95
C VAL A 172 2.18 -6.29 9.29
N GLY A 173 1.94 -6.18 7.99
CA GLY A 173 1.17 -7.18 7.27
C GLY A 173 1.85 -8.55 7.26
N CYS A 174 3.16 -8.60 7.01
CA CYS A 174 3.95 -9.84 7.08
C CYS A 174 3.94 -10.45 8.48
N ALA A 175 4.06 -9.61 9.53
CA ALA A 175 3.95 -10.06 10.93
C ALA A 175 2.58 -10.69 11.21
N LYS A 176 1.49 -10.09 10.72
CA LYS A 176 0.11 -10.59 10.89
C LYS A 176 -0.14 -11.92 10.16
N LEU A 177 0.47 -12.12 8.99
CA LEU A 177 0.17 -13.26 8.13
C LEU A 177 1.24 -14.38 8.15
N GLY A 178 2.14 -14.35 9.15
CA GLY A 178 3.11 -15.41 9.35
C GLY A 178 4.17 -15.48 8.23
N MET A 179 4.49 -14.37 7.58
CA MET A 179 5.49 -14.28 6.52
C MET A 179 6.88 -13.98 7.10
N HIS A 180 7.93 -14.20 6.30
CA HIS A 180 9.30 -13.79 6.64
C HIS A 180 9.58 -12.43 5.96
N PHE A 181 9.49 -11.34 6.72
CA PHE A 181 9.81 -9.99 6.24
C PHE A 181 11.29 -9.67 6.45
N VAL A 182 11.94 -9.17 5.41
CA VAL A 182 13.31 -8.64 5.48
C VAL A 182 13.31 -7.21 4.95
N ALA A 183 13.67 -6.23 5.79
CA ALA A 183 13.97 -4.89 5.32
C ALA A 183 15.48 -4.81 5.00
N CYS A 184 15.81 -4.49 3.75
CA CYS A 184 17.18 -4.39 3.27
C CYS A 184 17.53 -2.95 2.89
N ALA A 185 18.34 -2.30 3.73
CA ALA A 185 18.79 -0.92 3.58
C ALA A 185 19.89 -0.63 4.59
N PRO A 186 20.61 0.52 4.50
CA PRO A 186 21.43 1.00 5.61
C PRO A 186 20.57 1.15 6.87
N LYS A 187 21.12 0.82 8.04
CA LYS A 187 20.43 0.80 9.34
C LYS A 187 19.59 2.06 9.62
N LYS A 188 20.06 3.25 9.17
CA LYS A 188 19.34 4.51 9.36
C LYS A 188 17.97 4.58 8.64
N TYR A 189 17.70 3.64 7.73
CA TYR A 189 16.46 3.52 6.97
C TYR A 189 15.54 2.39 7.44
N PHE A 190 15.83 1.75 8.58
CA PHE A 190 14.94 0.76 9.18
C PHE A 190 13.75 1.44 9.87
N PRO A 191 12.62 0.77 10.00
CA PRO A 191 11.46 1.26 10.75
C PRO A 191 11.82 1.63 12.20
N SER A 192 10.91 2.35 12.88
CA SER A 192 11.12 2.69 14.29
C SER A 192 11.18 1.44 15.18
N GLU A 193 12.02 1.47 16.22
CA GLU A 193 12.14 0.38 17.19
C GLU A 193 10.80 0.05 17.88
N GLU A 194 9.94 1.04 18.07
CA GLU A 194 8.62 0.85 18.65
C GLU A 194 7.78 -0.08 17.74
N LEU A 195 7.69 0.22 16.44
CA LEU A 195 6.93 -0.57 15.48
C LEU A 195 7.56 -1.96 15.27
N ILE A 196 8.90 -2.04 15.23
CA ILE A 196 9.63 -3.31 15.15
C ILE A 196 9.24 -4.22 16.33
N ASN A 197 9.24 -3.69 17.55
CA ASN A 197 8.90 -4.46 18.73
C ASN A 197 7.43 -4.91 18.71
N GLN A 198 6.49 -4.06 18.28
CA GLN A 198 5.09 -4.45 18.10
C GLN A 198 4.96 -5.61 17.08
N CYS A 199 5.66 -5.53 15.94
CA CYS A 199 5.65 -6.60 14.94
C CYS A 199 6.28 -7.90 15.45
N ARG A 200 7.34 -7.83 16.25
CA ARG A 200 7.96 -8.99 16.88
C ARG A 200 7.04 -9.66 17.90
N GLU A 201 6.24 -8.91 18.65
CA GLU A 201 5.23 -9.49 19.56
C GLU A 201 4.15 -10.23 18.74
N ILE A 202 3.64 -9.63 17.67
CA ILE A 202 2.69 -10.29 16.76
C ILE A 202 3.31 -11.57 16.16
N ALA A 203 4.57 -11.52 15.76
CA ALA A 203 5.27 -12.64 15.16
C ALA A 203 5.38 -13.87 16.07
N LYS A 204 5.40 -13.70 17.40
CA LYS A 204 5.38 -14.82 18.35
C LYS A 204 4.10 -15.67 18.24
N GLU A 205 2.98 -15.06 17.88
CA GLU A 205 1.68 -15.74 17.74
C GLU A 205 1.50 -16.32 16.33
N THR A 206 2.01 -15.64 15.30
CA THR A 206 1.77 -16.00 13.89
C THR A 206 2.86 -16.89 13.29
N GLY A 207 4.02 -16.95 13.93
CA GLY A 207 5.21 -17.65 13.40
C GLY A 207 5.95 -16.83 12.32
N ALA A 208 5.65 -15.53 12.19
CA ALA A 208 6.37 -14.65 11.27
C ALA A 208 7.84 -14.45 11.72
N VAL A 209 8.69 -14.09 10.76
CA VAL A 209 10.09 -13.68 11.01
C VAL A 209 10.24 -12.22 10.59
N ILE A 210 10.82 -11.39 11.45
CA ILE A 210 11.09 -9.97 11.17
C ILE A 210 12.60 -9.75 11.22
N GLU A 211 13.21 -9.53 10.08
CA GLU A 211 14.65 -9.44 9.87
C GLU A 211 15.05 -8.09 9.25
N PHE A 212 16.27 -7.65 9.56
CA PHE A 212 16.89 -6.45 9.01
C PHE A 212 18.26 -6.80 8.48
N GLN A 213 18.57 -6.38 7.25
CA GLN A 213 19.80 -6.75 6.56
C GLN A 213 20.38 -5.55 5.81
N GLU A 214 21.69 -5.36 5.88
CA GLU A 214 22.37 -4.31 5.13
C GLU A 214 23.05 -4.83 3.84
N ASP A 215 23.17 -6.16 3.68
CA ASP A 215 23.72 -6.79 2.47
C ASP A 215 22.58 -7.28 1.54
N PRO A 216 22.43 -6.69 0.33
CA PRO A 216 21.39 -7.09 -0.62
C PRO A 216 21.46 -8.56 -1.06
N MET A 217 22.67 -9.13 -1.20
CA MET A 217 22.84 -10.53 -1.62
C MET A 217 22.41 -11.50 -0.52
N VAL A 218 22.68 -11.16 0.75
CA VAL A 218 22.20 -11.95 1.89
C VAL A 218 20.67 -11.83 2.03
N ALA A 219 20.15 -10.62 1.89
CA ALA A 219 18.70 -10.37 2.01
C ALA A 219 17.88 -11.13 0.96
N THR A 220 18.29 -11.06 -0.31
CA THR A 220 17.52 -11.61 -1.44
C THR A 220 17.69 -13.12 -1.62
N LYS A 221 18.67 -13.74 -0.97
CA LYS A 221 18.86 -15.18 -1.04
C LYS A 221 17.58 -15.93 -0.63
N ASP A 222 17.12 -16.83 -1.49
CA ASP A 222 15.91 -17.64 -1.30
C ASP A 222 14.60 -16.81 -1.11
N ALA A 223 14.57 -15.56 -1.57
CA ALA A 223 13.37 -14.74 -1.53
C ALA A 223 12.28 -15.24 -2.48
N ASN A 224 11.01 -15.15 -2.07
CA ASN A 224 9.85 -15.39 -2.91
C ASN A 224 9.38 -14.08 -3.59
N ALA A 225 9.54 -12.94 -2.91
CA ALA A 225 9.20 -11.63 -3.45
C ALA A 225 10.28 -10.61 -3.10
N ILE A 226 10.62 -9.76 -4.06
CA ILE A 226 11.47 -8.59 -3.89
C ILE A 226 10.62 -7.37 -4.21
N TYR A 227 10.48 -6.48 -3.24
CA TYR A 227 9.67 -5.27 -3.32
C TYR A 227 10.54 -4.03 -3.17
N THR A 228 10.26 -2.99 -3.93
CA THR A 228 10.88 -1.67 -3.70
C THR A 228 9.86 -0.55 -3.90
N ASP A 229 10.23 0.65 -3.49
CA ASP A 229 9.48 1.89 -3.68
C ASP A 229 10.45 3.01 -4.05
N VAL A 230 9.93 4.12 -4.55
CA VAL A 230 10.74 5.30 -4.88
C VAL A 230 11.59 5.74 -3.70
N TRP A 231 12.85 6.14 -3.96
CA TRP A 231 13.77 6.55 -2.89
C TRP A 231 13.43 7.89 -2.25
N VAL A 232 12.69 8.74 -2.97
CA VAL A 232 12.22 10.03 -2.45
C VAL A 232 10.71 10.08 -2.59
N SER A 233 10.03 10.17 -1.45
CA SER A 233 8.58 10.18 -1.40
C SER A 233 7.99 11.53 -1.82
N MET A 234 6.75 11.50 -2.29
CA MET A 234 6.00 12.69 -2.64
C MET A 234 5.88 13.65 -1.44
N GLY A 235 6.38 14.88 -1.62
CA GLY A 235 6.37 15.93 -0.59
C GLY A 235 7.67 16.06 0.20
N GLU A 236 8.68 15.22 -0.06
CA GLU A 236 10.03 15.44 0.44
C GLU A 236 10.73 16.54 -0.37
N PRO A 237 11.63 17.34 0.25
CA PRO A 237 12.31 18.43 -0.46
C PRO A 237 13.38 17.89 -1.44
N ASP A 238 13.61 18.63 -2.53
CA ASP A 238 14.62 18.25 -3.54
C ASP A 238 16.04 18.08 -2.97
N SER A 239 16.33 18.70 -1.84
CA SER A 239 17.66 18.61 -1.19
C SER A 239 18.02 17.19 -0.71
N VAL A 240 17.04 16.31 -0.52
CA VAL A 240 17.32 14.94 -0.03
C VAL A 240 17.74 13.97 -1.13
N TRP A 241 17.55 14.31 -2.41
CA TRP A 241 17.82 13.40 -3.53
C TRP A 241 19.24 12.86 -3.54
N LYS A 242 20.22 13.76 -3.37
CA LYS A 242 21.63 13.34 -3.40
C LYS A 242 21.95 12.33 -2.29
N GLU A 243 21.55 12.60 -1.06
CA GLU A 243 21.76 11.67 0.06
C GLU A 243 21.10 10.33 -0.19
N ARG A 244 19.83 10.34 -0.66
CA ARG A 244 19.09 9.11 -0.95
C ARG A 244 19.75 8.29 -2.04
N ILE A 245 20.23 8.93 -3.12
CA ILE A 245 20.95 8.25 -4.20
C ILE A 245 22.24 7.66 -3.67
N ASP A 246 23.05 8.45 -2.97
CA ASP A 246 24.34 7.99 -2.44
C ASP A 246 24.17 6.77 -1.51
N ASP A 247 23.13 6.77 -0.67
CA ASP A 247 22.88 5.70 0.30
C ASP A 247 22.19 4.46 -0.31
N LEU A 248 21.23 4.66 -1.22
CA LEU A 248 20.34 3.60 -1.67
C LEU A 248 20.70 3.01 -3.04
N LEU A 249 21.64 3.61 -3.77
CA LEU A 249 22.11 3.05 -5.04
C LEU A 249 22.60 1.60 -4.94
N PRO A 250 23.30 1.16 -3.87
CA PRO A 250 23.65 -0.25 -3.68
C PRO A 250 22.46 -1.19 -3.48
N TYR A 251 21.27 -0.65 -3.19
CA TYR A 251 20.03 -1.37 -2.93
C TYR A 251 19.06 -1.35 -4.12
N ARG A 252 19.50 -0.82 -5.26
CA ARG A 252 18.74 -0.89 -6.52
C ARG A 252 18.45 -2.35 -6.87
N VAL A 253 17.19 -2.65 -7.20
CA VAL A 253 16.83 -3.99 -7.64
C VAL A 253 17.33 -4.22 -9.07
N THR A 254 18.20 -5.20 -9.24
CA THR A 254 18.83 -5.61 -10.50
C THR A 254 18.56 -7.08 -10.78
N MET A 255 18.83 -7.53 -12.01
CA MET A 255 18.71 -8.95 -12.35
C MET A 255 19.64 -9.86 -11.53
N ASP A 256 20.79 -9.36 -11.06
CA ASP A 256 21.65 -10.14 -10.15
C ASP A 256 20.95 -10.49 -8.85
N LEU A 257 20.16 -9.55 -8.27
CA LEU A 257 19.37 -9.79 -7.06
C LEU A 257 18.19 -10.73 -7.34
N ILE A 258 17.53 -10.61 -8.49
CA ILE A 258 16.47 -11.53 -8.93
C ILE A 258 17.04 -12.95 -9.08
N ASN A 259 18.17 -13.09 -9.76
CA ASN A 259 18.82 -14.40 -9.99
C ASN A 259 19.37 -15.03 -8.70
N ASN A 260 19.63 -14.25 -7.66
CA ASN A 260 20.08 -14.73 -6.35
C ASN A 260 18.92 -15.29 -5.51
N ALA A 261 17.67 -14.94 -5.85
CA ALA A 261 16.47 -15.38 -5.16
C ALA A 261 16.01 -16.78 -5.67
N LYS A 262 14.79 -17.18 -5.32
CA LYS A 262 14.18 -18.41 -5.86
C LYS A 262 13.87 -18.26 -7.35
N SER A 263 13.87 -19.37 -8.07
CA SER A 263 13.57 -19.38 -9.51
C SER A 263 12.16 -18.86 -9.87
N ASP A 264 11.22 -18.91 -8.92
CA ASP A 264 9.85 -18.40 -9.05
C ASP A 264 9.64 -17.05 -8.38
N VAL A 265 10.72 -16.34 -8.02
CA VAL A 265 10.67 -15.01 -7.38
C VAL A 265 9.85 -14.04 -8.22
N VAL A 266 9.13 -13.16 -7.54
CA VAL A 266 8.42 -12.05 -8.17
C VAL A 266 8.99 -10.71 -7.74
N PHE A 267 8.99 -9.76 -8.68
CA PHE A 267 9.28 -8.35 -8.43
C PHE A 267 7.96 -7.58 -8.26
N MET A 268 7.89 -6.74 -7.25
CA MET A 268 6.72 -5.94 -6.90
C MET A 268 7.10 -4.47 -6.63
N HIS A 269 6.15 -3.56 -6.90
CA HIS A 269 6.31 -2.13 -6.71
C HIS A 269 4.95 -1.43 -6.68
N CYS A 270 4.69 -0.59 -5.68
CA CYS A 270 3.40 0.13 -5.56
C CYS A 270 3.12 1.15 -6.67
N LEU A 271 4.11 1.45 -7.51
CA LEU A 271 4.08 2.47 -8.57
C LEU A 271 3.76 3.90 -8.05
N PRO A 272 4.33 4.96 -8.67
CA PRO A 272 5.16 4.94 -9.90
C PRO A 272 6.56 4.41 -9.63
N ALA A 273 7.22 3.87 -10.65
CA ALA A 273 8.62 3.44 -10.59
C ALA A 273 9.49 4.29 -11.51
N PHE A 274 10.75 4.55 -11.09
CA PHE A 274 11.73 5.25 -11.92
C PHE A 274 12.72 4.26 -12.51
N HIS A 275 12.25 3.44 -13.45
CA HIS A 275 13.04 2.40 -14.12
C HIS A 275 13.64 2.86 -15.46
N ASP A 276 13.13 3.98 -16.03
CA ASP A 276 13.53 4.50 -17.35
C ASP A 276 13.51 6.04 -17.41
N LEU A 277 13.78 6.59 -18.61
CA LEU A 277 13.78 8.03 -18.89
C LEU A 277 12.47 8.56 -19.51
N ASN A 278 11.39 7.77 -19.52
CA ASN A 278 10.14 8.19 -20.17
C ASN A 278 9.31 9.17 -19.33
N THR A 279 9.71 9.42 -18.08
CA THR A 279 9.05 10.40 -17.21
C THR A 279 9.83 11.72 -17.15
N LYS A 280 9.12 12.83 -16.83
CA LYS A 280 9.77 14.12 -16.61
C LYS A 280 10.80 14.06 -15.47
N ILE A 281 10.42 13.44 -14.34
CA ILE A 281 11.30 13.30 -13.18
C ILE A 281 12.50 12.42 -13.50
N GLY A 282 12.32 11.31 -14.22
CA GLY A 282 13.43 10.45 -14.66
C GLY A 282 14.47 11.23 -15.48
N LYS A 283 14.03 12.08 -16.41
CA LYS A 283 14.92 12.97 -17.18
C LYS A 283 15.64 13.98 -16.30
N GLU A 284 14.94 14.63 -15.37
CA GLU A 284 15.55 15.59 -14.44
C GLU A 284 16.60 14.94 -13.53
N ILE A 285 16.39 13.70 -13.11
CA ILE A 285 17.35 12.93 -12.32
C ILE A 285 18.55 12.54 -13.18
N HIS A 286 18.32 12.09 -14.42
CA HIS A 286 19.40 11.82 -15.37
C HIS A 286 20.28 13.07 -15.59
N ASP A 287 19.67 14.21 -15.86
CA ASP A 287 20.39 15.47 -16.12
C ASP A 287 21.21 15.93 -14.91
N LYS A 288 20.71 15.69 -13.69
CA LYS A 288 21.38 16.12 -12.44
C LYS A 288 22.40 15.10 -11.92
N PHE A 289 22.15 13.80 -12.04
CA PHE A 289 22.90 12.75 -11.37
C PHE A 289 23.46 11.68 -12.31
N GLY A 290 23.13 11.72 -13.62
CA GLY A 290 23.63 10.77 -14.62
C GLY A 290 23.07 9.36 -14.48
N LEU A 291 21.89 9.20 -13.87
CA LEU A 291 21.25 7.90 -13.64
C LEU A 291 20.10 7.68 -14.63
N ASP A 292 20.11 6.54 -15.32
CA ASP A 292 19.05 6.13 -16.26
C ASP A 292 17.86 5.46 -15.58
N CYS A 293 18.06 4.96 -14.36
CA CYS A 293 17.05 4.36 -13.51
C CYS A 293 17.40 4.57 -12.02
N MET A 294 16.44 4.42 -11.15
CA MET A 294 16.60 4.66 -9.70
C MET A 294 16.52 3.35 -8.91
N GLU A 295 15.40 3.08 -8.26
CA GLU A 295 15.19 1.96 -7.34
C GLU A 295 15.16 0.59 -8.00
N VAL A 296 14.91 0.53 -9.31
CA VAL A 296 14.86 -0.70 -10.10
C VAL A 296 15.37 -0.45 -11.52
N THR A 297 16.02 -1.45 -12.11
CA THR A 297 16.42 -1.40 -13.53
C THR A 297 15.22 -1.71 -14.43
N ASP A 298 15.25 -1.14 -15.66
CA ASP A 298 14.24 -1.41 -16.68
C ASP A 298 14.15 -2.91 -17.02
N GLU A 299 15.31 -3.58 -17.06
CA GLU A 299 15.40 -5.03 -17.29
C GLU A 299 14.57 -5.84 -16.27
N VAL A 300 14.60 -5.49 -14.97
CA VAL A 300 13.79 -6.15 -13.95
C VAL A 300 12.33 -5.77 -14.09
N PHE A 301 12.06 -4.47 -14.29
CA PHE A 301 10.70 -3.94 -14.34
C PHE A 301 9.88 -4.56 -15.50
N GLU A 302 10.50 -4.77 -16.66
CA GLU A 302 9.89 -5.35 -17.86
C GLU A 302 10.07 -6.89 -17.97
N SER A 303 10.70 -7.53 -16.97
CA SER A 303 10.91 -8.97 -16.96
C SER A 303 9.63 -9.76 -16.64
N GLU A 304 9.66 -11.09 -16.90
CA GLU A 304 8.60 -12.04 -16.51
C GLU A 304 8.44 -12.19 -14.98
N HIS A 305 9.41 -11.74 -14.20
CA HIS A 305 9.35 -11.70 -12.74
C HIS A 305 8.47 -10.56 -12.22
N SER A 306 8.25 -9.53 -13.02
CA SER A 306 7.49 -8.34 -12.64
C SER A 306 5.98 -8.61 -12.65
N ILE A 307 5.33 -8.41 -11.50
CA ILE A 307 3.88 -8.54 -11.34
C ILE A 307 3.22 -7.23 -10.88
N VAL A 308 3.89 -6.11 -11.15
CA VAL A 308 3.49 -4.76 -10.68
C VAL A 308 2.12 -4.31 -11.22
N PHE A 309 1.72 -4.77 -12.42
CA PHE A 309 0.42 -4.40 -12.99
C PHE A 309 -0.72 -5.25 -12.44
N ASP A 310 -0.47 -6.53 -12.12
CA ASP A 310 -1.43 -7.37 -11.37
C ASP A 310 -1.66 -6.82 -9.96
N GLU A 311 -0.58 -6.40 -9.30
CA GLU A 311 -0.60 -5.70 -8.02
C GLU A 311 -1.43 -4.42 -8.08
N ALA A 312 -1.21 -3.58 -9.11
CA ALA A 312 -1.96 -2.35 -9.32
C ALA A 312 -3.45 -2.61 -9.59
N GLU A 313 -3.81 -3.63 -10.38
CA GLU A 313 -5.20 -4.06 -10.59
C GLU A 313 -5.86 -4.48 -9.28
N ASN A 314 -5.15 -5.25 -8.46
CA ASN A 314 -5.66 -5.79 -7.20
C ASN A 314 -6.01 -4.70 -6.17
N ARG A 315 -5.45 -3.47 -6.30
CA ARG A 315 -5.85 -2.31 -5.50
C ARG A 315 -7.35 -2.05 -5.56
N MET A 316 -7.93 -2.08 -6.75
CA MET A 316 -9.38 -1.88 -6.94
C MET A 316 -10.19 -2.98 -6.27
N HIS A 317 -9.77 -4.24 -6.36
CA HIS A 317 -10.50 -5.39 -5.79
C HIS A 317 -10.45 -5.42 -4.27
N THR A 318 -9.29 -5.13 -3.67
CA THR A 318 -9.15 -5.10 -2.20
C THR A 318 -9.84 -3.88 -1.58
N ILE A 319 -9.79 -2.72 -2.21
CA ILE A 319 -10.55 -1.53 -1.80
C ILE A 319 -12.04 -1.81 -1.87
N LYS A 320 -12.52 -2.49 -2.92
CA LYS A 320 -13.92 -2.92 -3.05
C LYS A 320 -14.32 -3.81 -1.87
N ALA A 321 -13.51 -4.80 -1.50
CA ALA A 321 -13.77 -5.69 -0.38
C ALA A 321 -13.83 -4.94 0.95
N VAL A 322 -12.90 -4.01 1.19
CA VAL A 322 -12.90 -3.17 2.41
C VAL A 322 -14.16 -2.32 2.50
N MET A 323 -14.53 -1.62 1.41
CA MET A 323 -15.76 -0.81 1.39
C MET A 323 -17.00 -1.67 1.60
N ALA A 324 -17.11 -2.78 0.91
CA ALA A 324 -18.24 -3.69 1.03
C ALA A 324 -18.38 -4.23 2.46
N ALA A 325 -17.32 -4.73 3.06
CA ALA A 325 -17.33 -5.26 4.41
C ALA A 325 -17.68 -4.19 5.46
N THR A 326 -17.03 -3.03 5.39
CA THR A 326 -17.23 -1.96 6.40
C THR A 326 -18.54 -1.21 6.27
N LEU A 327 -19.14 -1.18 5.08
CA LEU A 327 -20.48 -0.65 4.86
C LEU A 327 -21.59 -1.69 5.09
N GLY A 328 -21.23 -2.93 5.44
CA GLY A 328 -22.16 -3.99 5.80
C GLY A 328 -22.92 -4.56 4.60
N ALA A 329 -22.25 -4.74 3.46
CA ALA A 329 -22.79 -5.43 2.31
C ALA A 329 -23.13 -6.90 2.66
N GLU A 330 -24.27 -7.37 2.18
CA GLU A 330 -24.68 -8.77 2.23
C GLU A 330 -24.51 -9.39 0.83
N PHE A 331 -23.83 -10.54 0.73
CA PHE A 331 -23.50 -11.25 -0.53
C PHE A 331 -24.19 -12.61 -0.62
#